data_3590f8bb46c3f51de34cca6693018b74
#
_entry.id   3590f8bb46c3f51de34cca6693018b74
#
_cell.length_a   1.000
_cell.length_b   1.000
_cell.length_c   1.000
_cell.angle_alpha   90.00
_cell.angle_beta   90.00
_cell.angle_gamma   90.00
#
_symmetry.space_group_name_H-M   'P 1'
#
loop_
_entity.id
_entity.type
_entity.pdbx_description
1 polymer ?
#
loop_
_entity_poly.entity_id
_entity_poly.type
_entity_poly.pdbx_seq_one_letter_code
_entity_poly.pdbx_strand_id
1 'polypeptide(L)'
;GDVYKRQPFKNRSWRFRTYSYLQYRNQNGYSTINKEAPVKSTVKHLTARQRLQLTYRTKQMEISARAELLYNNSHNNVKETRTETYDYRFGTEVQYYFPWGIELFSDLTCFQRSGYGYSGNARENLMWNCQLSKAFLKRKQLLLRFKIYDILHQDVSMIRTITATAIRDTDYNALGSYFMVHAILRLNMMGR
;
A
#
# COMPACT_ATOMS: atom_id res chain seq x y z
N GLY A 1 2.25 -7.73 -18.83
CA GLY A 1 2.70 -6.38 -19.21
C GLY A 1 2.09 -5.29 -18.33
N ASP A 2 2.81 -4.23 -18.17
CA ASP A 2 2.42 -3.08 -17.36
C ASP A 2 1.92 -1.96 -18.28
N VAL A 3 0.78 -1.37 -17.97
CA VAL A 3 0.25 -0.23 -18.71
C VAL A 3 0.07 0.95 -17.77
N TYR A 4 0.81 2.03 -18.05
CA TYR A 4 0.69 3.29 -17.36
C TYR A 4 0.03 4.32 -18.25
N LYS A 5 -1.05 4.93 -17.78
CA LYS A 5 -1.66 6.10 -18.45
C LYS A 5 -1.72 7.26 -17.47
N ARG A 6 -1.24 8.42 -17.92
CA ARG A 6 -1.34 9.69 -17.22
C ARG A 6 -2.09 10.66 -18.11
N GLN A 7 -3.27 11.09 -17.71
CA GLN A 7 -4.08 12.02 -18.45
C GLN A 7 -4.25 13.31 -17.66
N PRO A 8 -3.67 14.45 -18.11
CA PRO A 8 -4.01 15.75 -17.55
C PRO A 8 -5.42 16.14 -18.06
N PHE A 9 -6.28 16.54 -17.17
CA PHE A 9 -7.53 17.18 -17.53
C PHE A 9 -7.26 18.59 -18.09
N LYS A 10 -8.19 19.13 -18.87
CA LYS A 10 -8.15 20.51 -19.40
C LYS A 10 -7.94 21.54 -18.28
N ASN A 11 -8.45 21.27 -17.08
CA ASN A 11 -8.14 21.99 -15.84
C ASN A 11 -6.88 21.41 -15.20
N ARG A 12 -5.77 22.16 -15.17
CA ARG A 12 -4.47 21.76 -14.59
C ARG A 12 -4.50 21.38 -13.11
N SER A 13 -5.58 21.68 -12.40
CA SER A 13 -5.75 21.32 -10.99
C SER A 13 -6.03 19.84 -10.78
N TRP A 14 -6.53 19.13 -11.77
CA TRP A 14 -6.86 17.73 -11.69
C TRP A 14 -5.86 16.86 -12.42
N ARG A 15 -5.53 15.72 -11.82
CA ARG A 15 -4.67 14.70 -12.43
C ARG A 15 -5.25 13.33 -12.16
N PHE A 16 -5.43 12.56 -13.20
CA PHE A 16 -5.81 11.16 -13.14
C PHE A 16 -4.64 10.29 -13.55
N ARG A 17 -4.40 9.21 -12.80
CA ARG A 17 -3.42 8.18 -13.13
C ARG A 17 -4.07 6.82 -13.03
N THR A 18 -3.77 5.96 -13.97
CA THR A 18 -4.14 4.55 -13.94
C THR A 18 -2.91 3.69 -14.16
N TYR A 19 -2.88 2.57 -13.46
CA TYR A 19 -1.87 1.53 -13.62
C TYR A 19 -2.56 0.19 -13.67
N SER A 20 -2.32 -0.57 -14.74
CA SER A 20 -2.85 -1.91 -14.93
C SER A 20 -1.70 -2.89 -15.12
N TYR A 21 -1.77 -4.01 -14.45
CA TYR A 21 -0.80 -5.09 -14.52
C TYR A 21 -1.53 -6.41 -14.68
N LEU A 22 -1.09 -7.22 -15.64
CA LEU A 22 -1.59 -8.56 -15.87
C LEU A 22 -0.41 -9.51 -16.06
N GLN A 23 -0.35 -10.55 -15.27
CA GLN A 23 0.66 -11.60 -15.37
C GLN A 23 0.00 -12.97 -15.35
N TYR A 24 0.34 -13.79 -16.32
CA TYR A 24 0.07 -15.22 -16.30
C TYR A 24 1.39 -15.98 -16.23
N ARG A 25 1.47 -16.92 -15.30
CA ARG A 25 2.63 -17.78 -15.10
C ARG A 25 2.17 -19.24 -15.10
N ASN A 26 2.88 -20.08 -15.83
CA ASN A 26 2.69 -21.53 -15.85
C ASN A 26 4.03 -22.17 -15.47
N GLN A 27 4.06 -22.87 -14.35
CA GLN A 27 5.26 -23.49 -13.81
C GLN A 27 5.06 -25.00 -13.71
N ASN A 28 6.01 -25.75 -14.26
CA ASN A 28 6.05 -27.20 -14.15
C ASN A 28 7.13 -27.62 -13.17
N GLY A 29 6.83 -28.60 -12.37
CA GLY A 29 7.75 -29.20 -11.40
C GLY A 29 7.36 -30.66 -11.13
N TYR A 30 8.01 -31.26 -10.18
CA TYR A 30 7.67 -32.59 -9.68
C TYR A 30 7.29 -32.49 -8.21
N SER A 31 6.23 -33.19 -7.82
CA SER A 31 5.76 -33.24 -6.44
C SER A 31 5.63 -34.69 -6.01
N THR A 32 6.07 -35.01 -4.81
CA THR A 32 5.89 -36.31 -4.20
C THR A 32 4.74 -36.24 -3.22
N ILE A 33 3.70 -37.06 -3.43
CA ILE A 33 2.58 -37.20 -2.52
C ILE A 33 2.72 -38.56 -1.81
N ASN A 34 2.56 -38.57 -0.48
CA ASN A 34 2.59 -39.77 0.35
C ASN A 34 3.80 -40.70 0.16
N LYS A 35 4.97 -40.14 -0.17
CA LYS A 35 6.22 -40.90 -0.44
C LYS A 35 6.14 -41.82 -1.68
N GLU A 36 5.20 -41.59 -2.57
CA GLU A 36 5.10 -42.28 -3.86
C GLU A 36 6.05 -41.66 -4.91
N ALA A 37 6.08 -42.24 -6.11
CA ALA A 37 6.91 -41.74 -7.19
C ALA A 37 6.59 -40.26 -7.53
N PRO A 38 7.59 -39.44 -7.93
CA PRO A 38 7.37 -38.06 -8.27
C PRO A 38 6.40 -37.90 -9.44
N VAL A 39 5.33 -37.14 -9.23
CA VAL A 39 4.31 -36.80 -10.24
C VAL A 39 4.54 -35.40 -10.77
N LYS A 40 4.37 -35.21 -12.07
CA LYS A 40 4.49 -33.88 -12.69
C LYS A 40 3.41 -32.96 -12.14
N SER A 41 3.85 -31.90 -11.49
CA SER A 41 3.00 -30.83 -10.95
C SER A 41 3.03 -29.62 -11.86
N THR A 42 1.87 -29.11 -12.24
CA THR A 42 1.71 -27.88 -13.00
C THR A 42 0.95 -26.85 -12.15
N VAL A 43 1.60 -25.73 -11.90
CA VAL A 43 1.00 -24.60 -11.18
C VAL A 43 0.75 -23.47 -12.16
N LYS A 44 -0.52 -23.13 -12.35
CA LYS A 44 -0.96 -21.97 -13.12
C LYS A 44 -1.28 -20.82 -12.17
N HIS A 45 -0.74 -19.66 -12.43
CA HIS A 45 -0.94 -18.47 -11.60
C HIS A 45 -1.29 -17.26 -12.48
N LEU A 46 -2.42 -16.63 -12.17
CA LEU A 46 -2.88 -15.39 -12.79
C LEU A 46 -2.88 -14.29 -11.72
N THR A 47 -2.19 -13.19 -12.01
CA THR A 47 -2.23 -11.98 -11.20
C THR A 47 -2.75 -10.83 -12.06
N ALA A 48 -3.78 -10.15 -11.59
CA ALA A 48 -4.28 -8.92 -12.18
C ALA A 48 -4.31 -7.81 -11.13
N ARG A 49 -3.74 -6.65 -11.46
CA ARG A 49 -3.76 -5.47 -10.59
C ARG A 49 -4.26 -4.27 -11.35
N GLN A 50 -5.17 -3.55 -10.74
CA GLN A 50 -5.65 -2.27 -11.24
C GLN A 50 -5.51 -1.24 -10.13
N ARG A 51 -4.84 -0.12 -10.43
CA ARG A 51 -4.73 1.03 -9.52
C ARG A 51 -5.23 2.27 -10.24
N LEU A 52 -6.06 3.03 -9.54
CA LEU A 52 -6.58 4.31 -9.96
C LEU A 52 -6.16 5.36 -8.94
N GLN A 53 -5.77 6.53 -9.40
CA GLN A 53 -5.45 7.66 -8.54
C GLN A 53 -6.02 8.94 -9.15
N LEU A 54 -6.77 9.68 -8.36
CA LEU A 54 -7.27 11.01 -8.68
C LEU A 54 -6.62 12.00 -7.72
N THR A 55 -6.00 13.05 -8.25
CA THR A 55 -5.36 14.11 -7.45
C THR A 55 -5.95 15.46 -7.86
N TYR A 56 -6.36 16.22 -6.87
CA TYR A 56 -6.71 17.63 -7.00
C TYR A 56 -5.65 18.49 -6.32
N ARG A 57 -5.13 19.48 -7.03
CA ARG A 57 -4.05 20.33 -6.53
C ARG A 57 -4.33 21.81 -6.78
N THR A 58 -4.19 22.59 -5.73
CA THR A 58 -4.17 24.05 -5.75
C THR A 58 -2.82 24.56 -5.23
N LYS A 59 -2.69 25.89 -5.06
CA LYS A 59 -1.48 26.47 -4.43
C LYS A 59 -1.36 26.12 -2.94
N GLN A 60 -2.48 25.92 -2.26
CA GLN A 60 -2.53 25.73 -0.80
C GLN A 60 -2.86 24.29 -0.38
N MET A 61 -3.38 23.48 -1.31
CA MET A 61 -3.93 22.17 -0.97
C MET A 61 -3.67 21.16 -2.08
N GLU A 62 -3.32 19.95 -1.67
CA GLU A 62 -3.33 18.77 -2.54
C GLU A 62 -4.14 17.66 -1.87
N ILE A 63 -5.13 17.13 -2.57
CA ILE A 63 -5.93 15.99 -2.14
C ILE A 63 -5.76 14.89 -3.18
N SER A 64 -5.45 13.69 -2.73
CA SER A 64 -5.28 12.52 -3.56
C SER A 64 -6.14 11.37 -3.05
N ALA A 65 -6.93 10.76 -3.92
CA ALA A 65 -7.68 9.54 -3.64
C ALA A 65 -7.12 8.40 -4.48
N ARG A 66 -6.93 7.23 -3.88
CA ARG A 66 -6.43 6.01 -4.53
C ARG A 66 -7.38 4.85 -4.30
N ALA A 67 -7.55 4.04 -5.33
CA ALA A 67 -8.20 2.74 -5.25
C ALA A 67 -7.32 1.71 -5.95
N GLU A 68 -7.10 0.57 -5.32
CA GLU A 68 -6.33 -0.54 -5.88
C GLU A 68 -7.07 -1.85 -5.66
N LEU A 69 -7.15 -2.65 -6.71
CA LEU A 69 -7.59 -4.03 -6.67
C LEU A 69 -6.43 -4.92 -7.14
N LEU A 70 -6.11 -5.93 -6.34
CA LEU A 70 -5.22 -7.01 -6.71
C LEU A 70 -5.99 -8.32 -6.66
N TYR A 71 -6.05 -9.00 -7.78
CA TYR A 71 -6.63 -10.33 -7.93
C TYR A 71 -5.52 -11.35 -8.17
N ASN A 72 -5.55 -12.44 -7.43
CA ASN A 72 -4.69 -13.59 -7.66
C ASN A 72 -5.53 -14.85 -7.76
N ASN A 73 -5.25 -15.65 -8.77
CA ASN A 73 -5.81 -16.97 -8.95
C ASN A 73 -4.68 -17.97 -9.15
N SER A 74 -4.64 -19.01 -8.35
CA SER A 74 -3.66 -20.09 -8.42
C SER A 74 -4.34 -21.42 -8.50
N HIS A 75 -3.91 -22.27 -9.42
CA HIS A 75 -4.40 -23.62 -9.59
C HIS A 75 -3.23 -24.61 -9.67
N ASN A 76 -3.31 -25.67 -8.87
CA ASN A 76 -2.36 -26.79 -8.88
C ASN A 76 -3.09 -28.07 -9.30
N ASN A 77 -2.61 -28.71 -10.36
CA ASN A 77 -3.24 -29.90 -10.91
C ASN A 77 -3.09 -31.17 -10.05
N VAL A 78 -2.01 -31.26 -9.23
CA VAL A 78 -1.72 -32.46 -8.42
C VAL A 78 -2.49 -32.46 -7.12
N LYS A 79 -2.60 -31.27 -6.48
CA LYS A 79 -3.37 -31.10 -5.23
C LYS A 79 -4.84 -30.73 -5.50
N GLU A 80 -5.22 -30.53 -6.76
CA GLU A 80 -6.54 -30.04 -7.18
C GLU A 80 -6.99 -28.79 -6.43
N THR A 81 -6.01 -28.03 -5.89
CA THR A 81 -6.28 -26.84 -5.11
C THR A 81 -6.43 -25.63 -6.03
N ARG A 82 -7.51 -24.91 -5.85
CA ARG A 82 -7.75 -23.61 -6.45
C ARG A 82 -7.85 -22.56 -5.36
N THR A 83 -7.05 -21.53 -5.48
CA THR A 83 -7.03 -20.42 -4.54
C THR A 83 -7.29 -19.13 -5.27
N GLU A 84 -8.30 -18.38 -4.83
CA GLU A 84 -8.64 -17.07 -5.34
C GLU A 84 -8.56 -16.05 -4.20
N THR A 85 -7.79 -15.00 -4.40
CA THR A 85 -7.64 -13.94 -3.40
C THR A 85 -7.83 -12.57 -4.02
N TYR A 86 -8.44 -11.67 -3.25
CA TYR A 86 -8.68 -10.29 -3.60
C TYR A 86 -8.14 -9.40 -2.51
N ASP A 87 -7.29 -8.43 -2.88
CA ASP A 87 -6.84 -7.37 -2.01
C ASP A 87 -7.42 -6.05 -2.53
N TYR A 88 -8.18 -5.37 -1.70
CA TYR A 88 -8.72 -4.04 -1.95
C TYR A 88 -7.96 -3.04 -1.09
N ARG A 89 -7.52 -1.96 -1.69
CA ARG A 89 -6.90 -0.86 -0.96
C ARG A 89 -7.50 0.46 -1.41
N PHE A 90 -8.04 1.20 -0.46
CA PHE A 90 -8.52 2.56 -0.66
C PHE A 90 -7.67 3.49 0.18
N GLY A 91 -7.26 4.61 -0.38
CA GLY A 91 -6.45 5.57 0.36
C GLY A 91 -6.79 7.00 -0.04
N THR A 92 -6.74 7.89 0.94
CA THR A 92 -6.83 9.34 0.74
C THR A 92 -5.64 10.01 1.40
N GLU A 93 -5.05 10.96 0.71
CA GLU A 93 -3.97 11.81 1.21
C GLU A 93 -4.39 13.26 1.08
N VAL A 94 -4.21 14.02 2.14
CA VAL A 94 -4.49 15.46 2.18
C VAL A 94 -3.23 16.18 2.64
N GLN A 95 -2.79 17.14 1.85
CA GLN A 95 -1.72 18.06 2.19
C GLN A 95 -2.27 19.48 2.13
N TYR A 96 -2.10 20.24 3.20
CA TYR A 96 -2.60 21.60 3.29
C TYR A 96 -1.53 22.54 3.85
N TYR A 97 -1.35 23.67 3.18
CA TYR A 97 -0.40 24.72 3.56
C TYR A 97 -1.15 25.91 4.14
N PHE A 98 -1.04 26.09 5.45
CA PHE A 98 -1.64 27.24 6.14
C PHE A 98 -0.88 28.54 5.83
N PRO A 99 -1.56 29.72 5.85
CA PRO A 99 -0.92 31.02 5.57
C PRO A 99 0.26 31.34 6.53
N TRP A 100 0.23 30.81 7.74
CA TRP A 100 1.24 30.97 8.81
C TRP A 100 2.43 30.01 8.70
N GLY A 101 2.54 29.28 7.58
CA GLY A 101 3.69 28.42 7.26
C GLY A 101 3.66 27.07 7.97
N ILE A 102 2.52 26.63 8.48
CA ILE A 102 2.30 25.27 8.94
C ILE A 102 1.84 24.42 7.74
N GLU A 103 2.38 23.24 7.64
CA GLU A 103 1.98 22.20 6.70
C GLU A 103 1.31 21.06 7.46
N LEU A 104 0.08 20.73 7.08
CA LEU A 104 -0.64 19.53 7.51
C LEU A 104 -0.52 18.47 6.42
N PHE A 105 -0.11 17.28 6.79
CA PHE A 105 -0.24 16.09 5.96
C PHE A 105 -1.03 15.05 6.73
N SER A 106 -2.02 14.44 6.07
CA SER A 106 -2.83 13.37 6.64
C SER A 106 -3.08 12.30 5.60
N ASP A 107 -2.90 11.06 5.95
CA ASP A 107 -3.23 9.91 5.11
C ASP A 107 -4.11 8.92 5.85
N LEU A 108 -5.13 8.46 5.15
CA LEU A 108 -6.04 7.43 5.59
C LEU A 108 -6.00 6.29 4.57
N THR A 109 -5.71 5.08 5.00
CA THR A 109 -5.68 3.90 4.15
C THR A 109 -6.56 2.81 4.74
N CYS A 110 -7.51 2.32 3.95
CA CYS A 110 -8.31 1.14 4.23
C CYS A 110 -7.78 -0.02 3.38
N PHE A 111 -7.51 -1.13 4.02
CA PHE A 111 -7.03 -2.33 3.38
C PHE A 111 -7.94 -3.50 3.74
N GLN A 112 -8.48 -4.17 2.75
CA GLN A 112 -9.40 -5.30 2.93
C GLN A 112 -8.91 -6.49 2.12
N ARG A 113 -8.95 -7.69 2.71
CA ARG A 113 -8.55 -8.95 2.09
C ARG A 113 -9.69 -9.95 2.05
N SER A 114 -9.81 -10.66 0.94
CA SER A 114 -10.79 -11.72 0.74
C SER A 114 -10.15 -12.96 0.11
N GLY A 115 -10.66 -14.15 0.44
CA GLY A 115 -10.14 -15.42 -0.08
C GLY A 115 -8.94 -15.99 0.70
N TYR A 116 -8.52 -15.37 1.80
CA TYR A 116 -7.38 -15.82 2.60
C TYR A 116 -7.74 -16.76 3.76
N GLY A 117 -9.02 -17.07 3.95
CA GLY A 117 -9.46 -17.90 5.08
C GLY A 117 -9.24 -17.23 6.45
N TYR A 118 -9.23 -15.90 6.49
CA TYR A 118 -9.19 -15.18 7.75
C TYR A 118 -10.51 -15.30 8.51
N SER A 119 -10.41 -15.47 9.84
CA SER A 119 -11.50 -15.29 10.78
C SER A 119 -11.25 -14.02 11.59
N GLY A 120 -12.28 -13.17 11.72
CA GLY A 120 -12.21 -11.95 12.54
C GLY A 120 -11.57 -10.73 11.87
N ASN A 121 -11.03 -9.83 12.68
CA ASN A 121 -10.56 -8.48 12.29
C ASN A 121 -9.32 -8.44 11.39
N ALA A 122 -8.60 -9.55 11.24
CA ALA A 122 -7.44 -9.64 10.33
C ALA A 122 -7.78 -9.44 8.84
N ARG A 123 -9.07 -9.35 8.51
CA ARG A 123 -9.59 -9.14 7.16
C ARG A 123 -9.53 -7.68 6.71
N GLU A 124 -9.64 -6.76 7.64
CA GLU A 124 -9.76 -5.33 7.39
C GLU A 124 -8.76 -4.56 8.28
N ASN A 125 -8.14 -3.55 7.70
CA ASN A 125 -7.24 -2.65 8.41
C ASN A 125 -7.50 -1.23 7.95
N LEU A 126 -7.77 -0.32 8.89
CA LEU A 126 -7.96 1.11 8.63
C LEU A 126 -6.86 1.87 9.37
N MET A 127 -5.89 2.38 8.62
CA MET A 127 -4.75 3.11 9.16
C MET A 127 -4.88 4.60 8.87
N TRP A 128 -4.82 5.41 9.92
CA TRP A 128 -4.84 6.86 9.81
C TRP A 128 -3.60 7.46 10.45
N ASN A 129 -2.84 8.21 9.63
CA ASN A 129 -1.65 8.93 10.07
C ASN A 129 -1.84 10.43 9.86
N CYS A 130 -1.21 11.22 10.72
CA CYS A 130 -1.25 12.66 10.64
C CYS A 130 0.12 13.26 10.95
N GLN A 131 0.46 14.34 10.25
CA GLN A 131 1.71 15.06 10.43
C GLN A 131 1.49 16.57 10.36
N LEU A 132 2.04 17.27 11.32
CA LEU A 132 2.16 18.73 11.29
C LEU A 132 3.64 19.11 11.18
N SER A 133 3.96 20.03 10.30
CA SER A 133 5.32 20.52 10.16
C SER A 133 5.37 22.05 10.02
N LYS A 134 6.40 22.66 10.57
CA LYS A 134 6.67 24.08 10.44
C LYS A 134 8.15 24.35 10.33
N ALA A 135 8.51 25.17 9.35
CA ALA A 135 9.87 25.64 9.18
C ALA A 135 10.08 26.98 9.90
N PHE A 136 11.15 27.03 10.67
CA PHE A 136 11.58 28.19 11.45
C PHE A 136 12.91 28.74 10.90
N LEU A 137 13.30 29.89 11.38
CA LEU A 137 14.49 30.69 11.01
C LEU A 137 14.38 31.32 9.60
N LYS A 138 15.13 32.40 9.38
CA LYS A 138 15.06 33.25 8.18
C LYS A 138 15.24 32.51 6.86
N ARG A 139 16.01 31.40 6.83
CA ARG A 139 16.26 30.55 5.65
C ARG A 139 15.55 29.20 5.75
N LYS A 140 14.54 29.08 6.61
CA LYS A 140 13.82 27.80 6.85
C LYS A 140 14.77 26.65 7.24
N GLN A 141 15.82 26.98 8.00
CA GLN A 141 16.89 26.03 8.35
C GLN A 141 16.46 25.03 9.41
N LEU A 142 15.55 25.40 10.32
CA LEU A 142 15.02 24.49 11.32
C LEU A 142 13.60 24.05 10.91
N LEU A 143 13.40 22.74 10.68
CA LEU A 143 12.10 22.16 10.46
C LEU A 143 11.70 21.35 11.69
N LEU A 144 10.64 21.76 12.37
CA LEU A 144 9.99 20.95 13.39
C LEU A 144 8.83 20.18 12.75
N ARG A 145 8.74 18.90 13.08
CA ARG A 145 7.73 17.99 12.56
C ARG A 145 7.21 17.12 13.68
N PHE A 146 5.91 17.11 13.85
CA PHE A 146 5.17 16.24 14.74
C PHE A 146 4.38 15.24 13.91
N LYS A 147 4.53 13.94 14.20
CA LYS A 147 3.81 12.86 13.51
C LYS A 147 3.09 11.99 14.51
N ILE A 148 1.90 11.58 14.14
CA ILE A 148 1.13 10.52 14.83
C ILE A 148 0.87 9.42 13.80
N TYR A 149 1.20 8.21 14.18
CA TYR A 149 0.96 7.01 13.39
C TYR A 149 -0.14 6.18 14.02
N ASP A 150 -0.95 5.58 13.13
CA ASP A 150 -2.06 4.69 13.50
C ASP A 150 -2.95 5.27 14.60
N ILE A 151 -3.56 6.44 14.33
CA ILE A 151 -4.43 7.16 15.27
C ILE A 151 -5.60 6.28 15.72
N LEU A 152 -6.06 5.36 14.87
CA LEU A 152 -7.20 4.48 15.15
C LEU A 152 -6.81 3.20 15.89
N HIS A 153 -5.50 2.96 16.07
CA HIS A 153 -4.97 1.78 16.75
C HIS A 153 -5.48 0.46 16.14
N GLN A 154 -5.47 0.38 14.81
CA GLN A 154 -6.01 -0.77 14.06
C GLN A 154 -4.96 -1.49 13.22
N ASP A 155 -3.67 -1.25 13.46
CA ASP A 155 -2.62 -1.98 12.74
C ASP A 155 -2.68 -3.47 13.07
N VAL A 156 -2.65 -4.30 12.03
CA VAL A 156 -2.75 -5.76 12.15
C VAL A 156 -1.35 -6.35 12.04
N SER A 157 -0.91 -7.02 13.09
CA SER A 157 0.43 -7.64 13.16
C SER A 157 0.57 -8.93 12.35
N MET A 158 -0.52 -9.52 11.84
CA MET A 158 -0.50 -10.78 11.11
C MET A 158 -0.73 -10.59 9.62
N ILE A 159 0.16 -11.16 8.80
CA ILE A 159 0.00 -11.23 7.34
C ILE A 159 -0.06 -12.70 6.91
N ARG A 160 -1.15 -13.08 6.24
CA ARG A 160 -1.27 -14.37 5.59
C ARG A 160 -0.96 -14.26 4.11
N THR A 161 -0.10 -15.12 3.62
CA THR A 161 0.21 -15.27 2.19
C THR A 161 -0.24 -16.66 1.77
N ILE A 162 -1.02 -16.74 0.69
CA ILE A 162 -1.47 -18.00 0.12
C ILE A 162 -0.86 -18.15 -1.27
N THR A 163 -0.23 -19.28 -1.50
CA THR A 163 0.26 -19.72 -2.81
C THR A 163 -0.41 -21.05 -3.19
N ALA A 164 -0.25 -21.49 -4.43
CA ALA A 164 -0.78 -22.77 -4.87
C ALA A 164 -0.22 -23.99 -4.09
N THR A 165 0.86 -23.81 -3.35
CA THR A 165 1.58 -24.89 -2.66
C THR A 165 1.64 -24.74 -1.15
N ALA A 166 1.45 -23.52 -0.62
CA ALA A 166 1.63 -23.24 0.80
C ALA A 166 0.74 -22.07 1.27
N ILE A 167 0.35 -22.15 2.55
CA ILE A 167 -0.20 -21.04 3.33
C ILE A 167 0.89 -20.66 4.33
N ARG A 168 1.23 -19.38 4.37
CA ARG A 168 2.22 -18.84 5.29
C ARG A 168 1.59 -17.70 6.09
N ASP A 169 1.57 -17.86 7.40
CA ASP A 169 1.24 -16.81 8.36
C ASP A 169 2.53 -16.21 8.90
N THR A 170 2.60 -14.91 8.86
CA THR A 170 3.73 -14.15 9.42
C THR A 170 3.17 -13.19 10.46
N ASP A 171 3.52 -13.43 11.71
CA ASP A 171 3.29 -12.50 12.80
C ASP A 171 4.53 -11.65 13.00
N TYR A 172 4.33 -10.34 13.13
CA TYR A 172 5.39 -9.40 13.47
C TYR A 172 4.92 -8.51 14.63
N ASN A 173 5.87 -8.10 15.43
CA ASN A 173 5.58 -7.21 16.54
C ASN A 173 5.38 -5.79 16.02
N ALA A 174 4.13 -5.43 15.71
CA ALA A 174 3.79 -4.08 15.26
C ALA A 174 3.79 -3.13 16.46
N LEU A 175 4.43 -1.97 16.30
CA LEU A 175 4.21 -0.87 17.23
C LEU A 175 2.79 -0.36 16.98
N GLY A 176 1.98 -0.34 18.04
CA GLY A 176 0.67 0.31 17.99
C GLY A 176 0.78 1.81 17.73
N SER A 177 -0.26 2.57 18.04
CA SER A 177 -0.24 4.03 17.87
C SER A 177 0.94 4.65 18.59
N TYR A 178 1.70 5.48 17.89
CA TYR A 178 2.82 6.23 18.48
C TYR A 178 2.95 7.60 17.83
N PHE A 179 3.63 8.50 18.53
CA PHE A 179 3.96 9.81 17.99
C PHE A 179 5.48 10.00 17.93
N MET A 180 5.92 10.84 17.02
CA MET A 180 7.31 11.21 16.85
C MET A 180 7.45 12.73 16.70
N VAL A 181 8.47 13.27 17.31
CA VAL A 181 8.89 14.67 17.11
C VAL A 181 10.25 14.68 16.42
N HIS A 182 10.34 15.38 15.30
CA HIS A 182 11.57 15.54 14.56
C HIS A 182 12.00 17.00 14.57
N ALA A 183 13.24 17.27 14.92
CA ALA A 183 13.91 18.53 14.71
C ALA A 183 14.99 18.34 13.65
N ILE A 184 14.81 18.95 12.48
CA ILE A 184 15.72 18.81 11.35
C ILE A 184 16.39 20.15 11.10
N LEU A 185 17.69 20.22 11.37
CA LEU A 185 18.52 21.39 11.10
C LEU A 185 19.24 21.23 9.76
N ARG A 186 18.98 22.13 8.82
CA ARG A 186 19.65 22.19 7.52
C ARG A 186 20.83 23.15 7.60
N LEU A 187 22.03 22.63 7.67
CA LEU A 187 23.25 23.39 7.60
C LEU A 187 23.61 23.61 6.12
N ASN A 188 23.25 24.76 5.57
CA ASN A 188 23.77 25.14 4.26
C ASN A 188 25.23 25.57 4.42
N MET A 189 26.15 24.64 4.30
CA MET A 189 27.55 24.96 4.02
C MET A 189 27.67 25.40 2.55
N MET A 190 27.20 26.54 2.20
CA MET A 190 27.69 27.24 1.03
C MET A 190 28.96 28.00 1.45
N GLY A 191 30.07 27.34 1.38
CA GLY A 191 31.33 28.01 1.16
C GLY A 191 31.26 28.73 -0.19
N ARG A 192 31.43 30.05 -0.15
CA ARG A 192 31.78 31.01 -1.21
C ARG A 192 31.25 30.73 -2.63
#